data_1bac9f487427b0c618e1be951838dbe5
#
_entry.id   1bac9f487427b0c618e1be951838dbe5
#
_cell.length_a   1.000
_cell.length_b   1.000
_cell.length_c   1.000
_cell.angle_alpha   90.00
_cell.angle_beta   90.00
_cell.angle_gamma   90.00
#
_symmetry.space_group_name_H-M   'P 1'
#
loop_
_entity.id
_entity.type
_entity.pdbx_description
1 polymer ?
#
loop_
_entity_poly.entity_id
_entity_poly.type
_entity_poly.pdbx_seq_one_letter_code
_entity_poly.pdbx_strand_id
1 'polypeptide(L)'
;MRCRECKGRNGAKYVAYSFAVRFIIRTFAAMSTIIYSSPIFGPVHSRRLGVSLGINLLPGDGKVCTFDCIYCECGFNKDHRPKQRHPSREEVAEALEARLKDMQQNGPAPDVLTFAGNGEPTCHPHFAEIIDDTLRLRDKYFPNAKVSVLSNATLLHVKKVHDALMRVDNNIVKLDTVDAEYINRVNRPCGEWYDVKQVIEGMKRFNGHAIIQTMFMRGTSGGVSVDNTGEEYVGPWLKTVKEIAPQSVMIYTIDRETPDHGLQKAPREVLDNIRDRVIAEGIPCTASY
;
A
#
# COMPACT_ATOMS: atom_id res chain seq x y z
N MET A 1 -75.04 -11.78 -12.76
CA MET A 1 -74.55 -13.06 -12.20
C MET A 1 -73.13 -12.86 -11.69
N ARG A 2 -72.92 -13.13 -10.42
CA ARG A 2 -71.70 -12.83 -9.65
C ARG A 2 -70.55 -13.69 -10.12
N CYS A 3 -69.35 -13.15 -10.16
CA CYS A 3 -68.15 -13.94 -9.99
C CYS A 3 -67.28 -13.28 -8.88
N ARG A 4 -67.05 -14.09 -7.86
CA ARG A 4 -66.33 -13.76 -6.63
C ARG A 4 -64.83 -13.89 -6.80
N GLU A 5 -64.11 -12.96 -6.17
CA GLU A 5 -62.88 -13.12 -5.40
C GLU A 5 -61.79 -14.08 -5.89
N CYS A 6 -60.66 -13.53 -6.29
CA CYS A 6 -59.36 -14.11 -6.03
C CYS A 6 -58.53 -13.12 -5.20
N LYS A 7 -58.66 -13.26 -3.85
CA LYS A 7 -57.74 -12.66 -2.93
C LYS A 7 -56.47 -13.47 -2.83
N GLY A 8 -55.39 -12.81 -3.08
CA GLY A 8 -54.13 -12.82 -2.38
C GLY A 8 -53.44 -14.11 -1.98
N ARG A 9 -52.33 -14.41 -2.58
CA ARG A 9 -51.21 -15.19 -2.01
C ARG A 9 -49.83 -14.74 -2.50
N ASN A 10 -49.60 -13.48 -2.80
CA ASN A 10 -48.31 -13.03 -3.31
C ASN A 10 -47.61 -11.94 -2.44
N GLY A 11 -48.19 -11.51 -1.32
CA GLY A 11 -47.58 -10.47 -0.45
C GLY A 11 -46.46 -10.96 0.44
N ALA A 12 -46.48 -12.21 0.92
CA ALA A 12 -45.52 -12.72 1.90
C ALA A 12 -44.18 -13.15 1.29
N LYS A 13 -44.15 -13.59 0.05
CA LYS A 13 -42.90 -14.03 -0.61
C LYS A 13 -42.00 -12.85 -1.03
N TYR A 14 -42.55 -11.70 -1.37
CA TYR A 14 -41.76 -10.53 -1.75
C TYR A 14 -41.09 -9.85 -0.55
N VAL A 15 -41.71 -9.87 0.63
CA VAL A 15 -41.12 -9.30 1.84
C VAL A 15 -39.96 -10.16 2.35
N ALA A 16 -40.07 -11.49 2.29
CA ALA A 16 -39.00 -12.41 2.67
C ALA A 16 -37.80 -12.31 1.73
N TYR A 17 -37.98 -12.15 0.42
CA TYR A 17 -36.91 -11.95 -0.55
C TYR A 17 -36.19 -10.61 -0.35
N SER A 18 -36.94 -9.54 -0.05
CA SER A 18 -36.35 -8.23 0.24
C SER A 18 -35.49 -8.24 1.52
N PHE A 19 -35.89 -8.98 2.56
CA PHE A 19 -35.09 -9.11 3.79
C PHE A 19 -33.86 -9.99 3.60
N ALA A 20 -33.97 -11.10 2.89
CA ALA A 20 -32.86 -11.99 2.59
C ALA A 20 -31.81 -11.31 1.69
N VAL A 21 -32.25 -10.59 0.65
CA VAL A 21 -31.36 -9.84 -0.23
C VAL A 21 -30.70 -8.67 0.50
N ARG A 22 -31.39 -7.95 1.39
CA ARG A 22 -30.78 -6.91 2.21
C ARG A 22 -29.80 -7.48 3.25
N PHE A 23 -30.06 -8.67 3.79
CA PHE A 23 -29.13 -9.32 4.72
C PHE A 23 -27.90 -9.86 4.01
N ILE A 24 -28.07 -10.44 2.82
CA ILE A 24 -26.97 -10.92 1.97
C ILE A 24 -26.13 -9.74 1.47
N ILE A 25 -26.74 -8.63 1.04
CA ILE A 25 -25.98 -7.43 0.63
C ILE A 25 -25.23 -6.82 1.81
N ARG A 26 -25.78 -6.81 3.02
CA ARG A 26 -25.05 -6.35 4.21
C ARG A 26 -23.91 -7.27 4.63
N THR A 27 -24.03 -8.59 4.42
CA THR A 27 -22.95 -9.54 4.76
C THR A 27 -21.87 -9.56 3.68
N PHE A 28 -22.17 -9.22 2.42
CA PHE A 28 -21.16 -9.07 1.36
C PHE A 28 -20.49 -7.69 1.31
N ALA A 29 -21.07 -6.66 1.93
CA ALA A 29 -20.43 -5.33 2.04
C ALA A 29 -19.33 -5.29 3.14
N ALA A 30 -19.10 -6.37 3.87
CA ALA A 30 -18.26 -6.37 5.07
C ALA A 30 -16.88 -7.01 4.88
N MET A 31 -16.33 -7.10 3.65
CA MET A 31 -14.93 -7.54 3.42
C MET A 31 -14.46 -7.09 2.04
N SER A 32 -14.13 -5.82 1.87
CA SER A 32 -13.47 -5.38 0.62
C SER A 32 -11.96 -5.35 0.74
N THR A 33 -11.38 -6.48 1.14
CA THR A 33 -9.93 -6.68 1.00
C THR A 33 -9.55 -6.71 -0.46
N ILE A 34 -8.56 -5.93 -0.85
CA ILE A 34 -8.11 -5.83 -2.24
C ILE A 34 -6.93 -6.76 -2.44
N ILE A 35 -7.12 -7.79 -3.27
CA ILE A 35 -6.03 -8.61 -3.81
C ILE A 35 -5.85 -8.26 -5.28
N TYR A 36 -4.69 -7.72 -5.62
CA TYR A 36 -4.36 -7.28 -6.96
C TYR A 36 -3.93 -8.46 -7.83
N SER A 37 -4.24 -8.40 -9.12
CA SER A 37 -3.69 -9.35 -10.09
C SER A 37 -2.16 -9.28 -10.14
N SER A 38 -1.53 -10.36 -10.53
CA SER A 38 -0.08 -10.51 -10.67
C SER A 38 0.22 -11.07 -12.07
N PRO A 39 1.33 -10.69 -12.71
CA PRO A 39 2.34 -9.72 -12.23
C PRO A 39 2.01 -8.25 -12.52
N ILE A 40 1.02 -7.93 -13.36
CA ILE A 40 0.68 -6.57 -13.76
C ILE A 40 -0.79 -6.28 -13.45
N PHE A 41 -1.07 -5.08 -12.95
CA PHE A 41 -2.45 -4.61 -12.71
C PHE A 41 -2.62 -3.13 -13.08
N GLY A 42 -3.85 -2.71 -13.32
CA GLY A 42 -4.16 -1.35 -13.72
C GLY A 42 -4.08 -1.13 -15.25
N PRO A 43 -3.84 0.10 -15.71
CA PRO A 43 -3.43 1.27 -14.92
C PRO A 43 -4.50 1.75 -13.95
N VAL A 44 -4.06 2.34 -12.84
CA VAL A 44 -4.93 3.00 -11.86
C VAL A 44 -4.58 4.49 -11.77
N HIS A 45 -5.58 5.34 -11.51
CA HIS A 45 -5.30 6.75 -11.28
C HIS A 45 -4.91 6.96 -9.81
N SER A 46 -3.61 7.18 -9.59
CA SER A 46 -3.07 7.46 -8.26
C SER A 46 -3.19 8.96 -7.95
N ARG A 47 -3.77 9.30 -6.79
CA ARG A 47 -3.83 10.70 -6.32
C ARG A 47 -2.44 11.33 -6.12
N ARG A 48 -1.41 10.51 -5.94
CA ARG A 48 -0.03 10.94 -5.63
C ARG A 48 0.92 10.83 -6.82
N LEU A 49 0.65 9.91 -7.74
CA LEU A 49 1.61 9.50 -8.76
C LEU A 49 1.05 9.58 -10.19
N GLY A 50 -0.19 10.06 -10.39
CA GLY A 50 -0.83 10.12 -11.71
C GLY A 50 -1.29 8.76 -12.23
N VAL A 51 -1.20 8.53 -13.54
CA VAL A 51 -1.53 7.25 -14.19
C VAL A 51 -0.45 6.22 -13.83
N SER A 52 -0.80 5.30 -12.95
CA SER A 52 0.12 4.31 -12.39
C SER A 52 -0.15 2.92 -12.96
N LEU A 53 0.84 2.32 -13.62
CA LEU A 53 0.82 0.90 -13.95
C LEU A 53 1.44 0.11 -12.79
N GLY A 54 0.65 -0.77 -12.18
CA GLY A 54 1.07 -1.55 -11.02
C GLY A 54 1.86 -2.80 -11.42
N ILE A 55 2.94 -3.07 -10.69
CA ILE A 55 3.75 -4.28 -10.80
C ILE A 55 3.67 -5.01 -9.46
N ASN A 56 2.98 -6.16 -9.44
CA ASN A 56 2.81 -7.01 -8.27
C ASN A 56 3.70 -8.25 -8.39
N LEU A 57 4.78 -8.28 -7.63
CA LEU A 57 5.76 -9.39 -7.62
C LEU A 57 5.31 -10.58 -6.77
N LEU A 58 4.15 -10.48 -6.15
CA LEU A 58 3.63 -11.46 -5.20
C LEU A 58 2.47 -12.23 -5.83
N PRO A 59 2.07 -13.38 -5.27
CA PRO A 59 0.98 -14.17 -5.82
C PRO A 59 -0.31 -13.37 -6.03
N GLY A 60 -1.03 -13.63 -7.12
CA GLY A 60 -2.28 -12.96 -7.46
C GLY A 60 -3.50 -13.43 -6.64
N ASP A 61 -3.35 -14.46 -5.82
CA ASP A 61 -4.41 -15.08 -5.03
C ASP A 61 -4.21 -14.91 -3.51
N GLY A 62 -3.22 -14.11 -3.08
CA GLY A 62 -2.99 -13.93 -1.66
C GLY A 62 -1.92 -12.91 -1.33
N LYS A 63 -1.59 -12.77 -0.04
CA LYS A 63 -0.66 -11.78 0.49
C LYS A 63 0.62 -12.42 1.00
N VAL A 64 1.76 -11.83 0.63
CA VAL A 64 3.09 -12.17 1.18
C VAL A 64 3.77 -10.88 1.63
N CYS A 65 3.86 -10.68 2.94
CA CYS A 65 4.44 -9.47 3.51
C CYS A 65 5.22 -9.79 4.78
N THR A 66 6.30 -9.05 5.01
CA THR A 66 7.08 -9.08 6.26
C THR A 66 6.43 -8.30 7.39
N PHE A 67 5.39 -7.53 7.08
CA PHE A 67 4.50 -6.87 8.04
C PHE A 67 3.08 -7.45 7.96
N ASP A 68 2.32 -7.27 9.03
CA ASP A 68 0.89 -7.59 9.09
C ASP A 68 0.06 -6.42 9.62
N CYS A 69 0.23 -5.25 8.97
CA CYS A 69 -0.34 -3.98 9.42
C CYS A 69 -1.85 -4.05 9.58
N ILE A 70 -2.35 -3.50 10.70
CA ILE A 70 -3.80 -3.49 11.02
C ILE A 70 -4.63 -2.64 10.04
N TYR A 71 -4.00 -1.75 9.27
CA TYR A 71 -4.64 -0.88 8.27
C TYR A 71 -4.41 -1.33 6.82
N CYS A 72 -3.86 -2.52 6.59
CA CYS A 72 -3.50 -2.97 5.25
C CYS A 72 -4.72 -3.28 4.39
N GLU A 73 -4.90 -2.59 3.26
CA GLU A 73 -5.99 -2.84 2.32
C GLU A 73 -6.01 -4.28 1.76
N CYS A 74 -4.86 -4.97 1.79
CA CYS A 74 -4.77 -6.38 1.40
C CYS A 74 -5.13 -7.36 2.53
N GLY A 75 -5.64 -6.89 3.68
CA GLY A 75 -6.01 -7.73 4.82
C GLY A 75 -4.82 -8.28 5.59
N PHE A 76 -5.08 -9.25 6.48
CA PHE A 76 -4.03 -9.92 7.25
C PHE A 76 -3.40 -11.08 6.48
N ASN A 77 -2.12 -11.34 6.73
CA ASN A 77 -1.38 -12.46 6.11
C ASN A 77 -2.06 -13.80 6.33
N LYS A 78 -2.65 -14.03 7.51
CA LYS A 78 -3.31 -15.30 7.88
C LYS A 78 -4.59 -15.56 7.05
N ASP A 79 -5.31 -14.49 6.67
CA ASP A 79 -6.60 -14.57 6.00
C ASP A 79 -6.47 -14.72 4.47
N HIS A 80 -5.28 -14.38 3.94
CA HIS A 80 -5.00 -14.36 2.50
C HIS A 80 -3.71 -15.12 2.15
N ARG A 81 -3.55 -16.34 2.69
CA ARG A 81 -2.40 -17.19 2.35
C ARG A 81 -2.49 -17.64 0.90
N PRO A 82 -1.50 -17.32 0.06
CA PRO A 82 -1.53 -17.70 -1.34
C PRO A 82 -1.33 -19.20 -1.53
N LYS A 83 -1.89 -19.72 -2.60
CA LYS A 83 -1.65 -21.06 -3.13
C LYS A 83 -0.75 -21.04 -4.38
N GLN A 84 -0.73 -19.92 -5.08
CA GLN A 84 0.12 -19.70 -6.23
C GLN A 84 1.55 -19.36 -5.80
N ARG A 85 2.51 -19.64 -6.67
CA ARG A 85 3.90 -19.17 -6.51
C ARG A 85 4.03 -17.68 -6.88
N HIS A 86 5.13 -17.08 -6.53
CA HIS A 86 5.55 -15.81 -7.11
C HIS A 86 5.69 -15.93 -8.64
N PRO A 87 5.37 -14.89 -9.41
CA PRO A 87 5.70 -14.87 -10.84
C PRO A 87 7.22 -14.97 -11.01
N SER A 88 7.70 -15.63 -12.06
CA SER A 88 9.13 -15.63 -12.36
C SER A 88 9.57 -14.27 -12.93
N ARG A 89 10.88 -14.02 -12.97
CA ARG A 89 11.45 -12.82 -13.59
C ARG A 89 10.98 -12.66 -15.03
N GLU A 90 10.98 -13.77 -15.79
CA GLU A 90 10.59 -13.82 -17.20
C GLU A 90 9.10 -13.50 -17.35
N GLU A 91 8.24 -14.09 -16.53
CA GLU A 91 6.79 -13.82 -16.52
C GLU A 91 6.48 -12.35 -16.24
N VAL A 92 7.23 -11.72 -15.31
CA VAL A 92 7.07 -10.29 -15.04
C VAL A 92 7.51 -9.46 -16.24
N ALA A 93 8.67 -9.76 -16.83
CA ALA A 93 9.21 -9.01 -17.97
C ALA A 93 8.30 -9.12 -19.20
N GLU A 94 7.83 -10.31 -19.53
CA GLU A 94 6.92 -10.56 -20.66
C GLU A 94 5.57 -9.86 -20.49
N ALA A 95 4.96 -9.97 -19.30
CA ALA A 95 3.69 -9.32 -19.01
C ALA A 95 3.81 -7.79 -19.01
N LEU A 96 4.91 -7.26 -18.45
CA LEU A 96 5.18 -5.83 -18.46
C LEU A 96 5.38 -5.32 -19.90
N GLU A 97 6.21 -5.99 -20.71
CA GLU A 97 6.44 -5.59 -22.08
C GLU A 97 5.15 -5.62 -22.91
N ALA A 98 4.35 -6.68 -22.78
CA ALA A 98 3.06 -6.78 -23.47
C ALA A 98 2.11 -5.63 -23.09
N ARG A 99 2.06 -5.30 -21.79
CA ARG A 99 1.20 -4.21 -21.31
C ARG A 99 1.68 -2.84 -21.76
N LEU A 100 2.99 -2.57 -21.75
CA LEU A 100 3.56 -1.31 -22.24
C LEU A 100 3.33 -1.12 -23.75
N LYS A 101 3.44 -2.18 -24.56
CA LYS A 101 3.07 -2.16 -25.98
C LYS A 101 1.60 -1.81 -26.20
N ASP A 102 0.71 -2.43 -25.44
CA ASP A 102 -0.74 -2.14 -25.49
C ASP A 102 -1.02 -0.67 -25.12
N MET A 103 -0.43 -0.18 -24.04
CA MET A 103 -0.59 1.21 -23.60
C MET A 103 -0.01 2.22 -24.61
N GLN A 104 1.05 1.87 -25.34
CA GLN A 104 1.60 2.72 -26.39
C GLN A 104 0.65 2.86 -27.60
N GLN A 105 -0.12 1.81 -27.89
CA GLN A 105 -1.08 1.78 -28.98
C GLN A 105 -2.46 2.34 -28.60
N ASN A 106 -2.92 2.02 -27.40
CA ASN A 106 -4.30 2.24 -26.98
C ASN A 106 -4.44 3.22 -25.82
N GLY A 107 -3.33 3.63 -25.18
CA GLY A 107 -3.29 4.55 -24.04
C GLY A 107 -3.96 4.00 -22.76
N PRO A 108 -4.03 4.78 -21.69
CA PRO A 108 -3.26 6.02 -21.49
C PRO A 108 -1.77 5.75 -21.30
N ALA A 109 -0.91 6.72 -21.58
CA ALA A 109 0.50 6.65 -21.23
C ALA A 109 0.66 6.62 -19.69
N PRO A 110 1.56 5.80 -19.13
CA PRO A 110 1.79 5.79 -17.70
C PRO A 110 2.69 6.98 -17.30
N ASP A 111 2.34 7.64 -16.19
CA ASP A 111 3.24 8.58 -15.53
C ASP A 111 4.28 7.82 -14.70
N VAL A 112 3.88 6.64 -14.20
CA VAL A 112 4.71 5.83 -13.30
C VAL A 112 4.44 4.34 -13.42
N LEU A 113 5.50 3.54 -13.30
CA LEU A 113 5.48 2.09 -13.08
C LEU A 113 5.72 1.85 -11.60
N THR A 114 4.75 1.28 -10.88
CA THR A 114 4.80 1.21 -9.41
C THR A 114 4.84 -0.23 -8.92
N PHE A 115 5.94 -0.59 -8.27
CA PHE A 115 6.04 -1.83 -7.51
C PHE A 115 5.22 -1.73 -6.23
N ALA A 116 4.10 -2.39 -6.21
CA ALA A 116 3.12 -2.44 -5.12
C ALA A 116 2.24 -3.68 -5.29
N GLY A 117 1.27 -3.88 -4.42
CA GLY A 117 0.26 -4.94 -4.54
C GLY A 117 0.16 -5.77 -3.26
N ASN A 118 0.24 -7.08 -3.37
CA ASN A 118 -0.15 -8.04 -2.33
C ASN A 118 0.93 -8.28 -1.27
N GLY A 119 1.57 -7.23 -0.76
CA GLY A 119 2.56 -7.32 0.31
C GLY A 119 3.85 -6.56 0.04
N GLU A 120 5.01 -7.16 0.38
CA GLU A 120 6.32 -6.48 0.29
C GLU A 120 7.09 -6.91 -0.98
N PRO A 121 7.27 -6.01 -1.96
CA PRO A 121 7.91 -6.38 -3.24
C PRO A 121 9.37 -6.82 -3.09
N THR A 122 10.10 -6.31 -2.10
CA THR A 122 11.51 -6.67 -1.88
C THR A 122 11.70 -8.11 -1.37
N CYS A 123 10.60 -8.80 -0.99
CA CYS A 123 10.62 -10.22 -0.66
C CYS A 123 10.81 -11.12 -1.89
N HIS A 124 10.64 -10.61 -3.11
CA HIS A 124 10.81 -11.41 -4.30
C HIS A 124 12.30 -11.78 -4.51
N PRO A 125 12.64 -13.07 -4.74
CA PRO A 125 14.03 -13.50 -4.81
C PRO A 125 14.84 -12.84 -5.94
N HIS A 126 14.16 -12.45 -7.03
CA HIS A 126 14.74 -11.77 -8.19
C HIS A 126 14.36 -10.28 -8.25
N PHE A 127 14.09 -9.65 -7.09
CA PHE A 127 13.67 -8.25 -7.04
C PHE A 127 14.61 -7.30 -7.82
N ALA A 128 15.92 -7.43 -7.59
CA ALA A 128 16.90 -6.52 -8.19
C ALA A 128 16.99 -6.67 -9.72
N GLU A 129 16.93 -7.90 -10.22
CA GLU A 129 16.97 -8.20 -11.65
C GLU A 129 15.67 -7.74 -12.36
N ILE A 130 14.54 -7.84 -11.67
CA ILE A 130 13.24 -7.34 -12.18
C ILE A 130 13.26 -5.80 -12.24
N ILE A 131 13.89 -5.12 -11.29
CA ILE A 131 14.10 -3.66 -11.38
C ILE A 131 14.88 -3.31 -12.64
N ASP A 132 15.97 -4.04 -12.95
CA ASP A 132 16.77 -3.79 -14.16
C ASP A 132 15.97 -4.01 -15.45
N ASP A 133 15.18 -5.08 -15.51
CA ASP A 133 14.29 -5.33 -16.66
C ASP A 133 13.23 -4.24 -16.81
N THR A 134 12.66 -3.78 -15.68
CA THR A 134 11.64 -2.73 -15.66
C THR A 134 12.21 -1.40 -16.16
N LEU A 135 13.40 -1.00 -15.69
CA LEU A 135 14.06 0.22 -16.13
C LEU A 135 14.34 0.16 -17.65
N ARG A 136 14.88 -0.94 -18.14
CA ARG A 136 15.12 -1.16 -19.57
C ARG A 136 13.85 -1.09 -20.41
N LEU A 137 12.76 -1.72 -19.95
CA LEU A 137 11.46 -1.67 -20.65
C LEU A 137 10.82 -0.29 -20.59
N ARG A 138 10.88 0.40 -19.44
CA ARG A 138 10.45 1.78 -19.30
C ARG A 138 11.17 2.70 -20.31
N ASP A 139 12.49 2.63 -20.38
CA ASP A 139 13.30 3.45 -21.29
C ASP A 139 12.95 3.18 -22.75
N LYS A 140 12.63 1.94 -23.11
CA LYS A 140 12.23 1.54 -24.45
C LYS A 140 10.85 2.09 -24.87
N TYR A 141 9.86 2.07 -23.97
CA TYR A 141 8.46 2.34 -24.33
C TYR A 141 7.95 3.70 -23.82
N PHE A 142 8.36 4.12 -22.63
CA PHE A 142 7.90 5.35 -21.97
C PHE A 142 9.05 5.99 -21.17
N PRO A 143 10.06 6.57 -21.84
CA PRO A 143 11.29 7.04 -21.17
C PRO A 143 11.06 8.17 -20.15
N ASN A 144 9.92 8.85 -20.22
CA ASN A 144 9.55 9.91 -19.27
C ASN A 144 8.79 9.37 -18.05
N ALA A 145 8.31 8.13 -18.09
CA ALA A 145 7.63 7.53 -16.95
C ALA A 145 8.62 7.26 -15.79
N LYS A 146 8.16 7.42 -14.56
CA LYS A 146 8.98 7.12 -13.37
C LYS A 146 8.84 5.65 -12.98
N VAL A 147 9.86 5.11 -12.32
CA VAL A 147 9.78 3.81 -11.63
C VAL A 147 9.75 4.06 -10.14
N SER A 148 8.70 3.58 -9.47
CA SER A 148 8.47 3.74 -8.04
C SER A 148 8.41 2.38 -7.34
N VAL A 149 9.01 2.28 -6.16
CA VAL A 149 8.88 1.12 -5.29
C VAL A 149 8.30 1.56 -3.96
N LEU A 150 7.19 0.91 -3.54
CA LEU A 150 6.62 1.06 -2.21
C LEU A 150 7.10 -0.11 -1.35
N SER A 151 7.97 0.16 -0.39
CA SER A 151 8.55 -0.86 0.49
C SER A 151 8.27 -0.54 1.96
N ASN A 152 8.03 -1.58 2.75
CA ASN A 152 7.96 -1.46 4.20
C ASN A 152 9.34 -1.36 4.87
N ALA A 153 10.40 -1.29 4.08
CA ALA A 153 11.79 -1.07 4.48
C ALA A 153 12.44 -2.20 5.30
N THR A 154 11.77 -3.31 5.53
CA THR A 154 12.30 -4.39 6.39
C THR A 154 13.55 -5.06 5.84
N LEU A 155 13.77 -5.03 4.53
CA LEU A 155 14.89 -5.69 3.86
C LEU A 155 16.00 -4.73 3.40
N LEU A 156 16.05 -3.50 3.92
CA LEU A 156 17.11 -2.53 3.57
C LEU A 156 18.52 -2.96 3.99
N HIS A 157 18.64 -3.89 4.92
CA HIS A 157 19.92 -4.49 5.31
C HIS A 157 20.51 -5.41 4.23
N VAL A 158 19.70 -5.91 3.30
CA VAL A 158 20.14 -6.74 2.18
C VAL A 158 20.74 -5.86 1.09
N LYS A 159 22.06 -5.94 0.90
CA LYS A 159 22.78 -5.08 -0.05
C LYS A 159 22.15 -5.05 -1.45
N LYS A 160 21.76 -6.20 -2.00
CA LYS A 160 21.14 -6.32 -3.32
C LYS A 160 19.83 -5.55 -3.42
N VAL A 161 19.02 -5.55 -2.34
CA VAL A 161 17.76 -4.78 -2.25
C VAL A 161 18.06 -3.29 -2.20
N HIS A 162 18.98 -2.88 -1.33
CA HIS A 162 19.40 -1.49 -1.19
C HIS A 162 19.91 -0.92 -2.53
N ASP A 163 20.82 -1.63 -3.20
CA ASP A 163 21.39 -1.22 -4.49
C ASP A 163 20.32 -1.12 -5.59
N ALA A 164 19.31 -2.00 -5.57
CA ALA A 164 18.18 -1.94 -6.50
C ALA A 164 17.31 -0.70 -6.26
N LEU A 165 17.03 -0.38 -4.99
CA LEU A 165 16.25 0.80 -4.60
C LEU A 165 16.97 2.11 -4.91
N MET A 166 18.30 2.12 -4.98
CA MET A 166 19.10 3.27 -5.43
C MET A 166 18.96 3.57 -6.93
N ARG A 167 18.46 2.64 -7.74
CA ARG A 167 18.34 2.81 -9.20
C ARG A 167 16.96 3.32 -9.64
N VAL A 168 15.94 3.21 -8.80
CA VAL A 168 14.59 3.65 -9.14
C VAL A 168 14.42 5.16 -8.94
N ASP A 169 13.47 5.76 -9.65
CA ASP A 169 13.22 7.20 -9.55
C ASP A 169 12.62 7.60 -8.19
N ASN A 170 11.71 6.78 -7.66
CA ASN A 170 11.03 7.04 -6.40
C ASN A 170 11.19 5.82 -5.47
N ASN A 171 12.17 5.89 -4.61
CA ASN A 171 12.38 4.92 -3.54
C ASN A 171 11.53 5.31 -2.33
N ILE A 172 10.31 4.77 -2.26
CA ILE A 172 9.31 5.12 -1.24
C ILE A 172 9.35 4.07 -0.13
N VAL A 173 9.84 4.47 1.04
CA VAL A 173 10.06 3.59 2.20
C VAL A 173 9.20 4.01 3.39
N LYS A 174 8.59 3.03 4.04
CA LYS A 174 7.67 3.25 5.15
C LYS A 174 8.41 3.53 6.46
N LEU A 175 7.96 4.60 7.15
CA LEU A 175 8.33 4.90 8.54
C LEU A 175 7.13 5.54 9.25
N ASP A 176 6.23 4.72 9.81
CA ASP A 176 5.00 5.24 10.46
C ASP A 176 5.28 5.83 11.85
N THR A 177 6.33 5.37 12.51
CA THR A 177 6.81 5.84 13.82
C THR A 177 8.19 5.29 14.09
N VAL A 178 8.81 5.77 15.15
CA VAL A 178 10.08 5.24 15.71
C VAL A 178 9.86 4.48 17.03
N ASP A 179 8.62 4.42 17.49
CA ASP A 179 8.25 3.71 18.71
C ASP A 179 8.06 2.20 18.42
N ALA A 180 8.90 1.38 19.07
CA ALA A 180 8.93 -0.05 18.83
C ALA A 180 7.65 -0.77 19.31
N GLU A 181 7.03 -0.30 20.41
CA GLU A 181 5.79 -0.90 20.90
C GLU A 181 4.63 -0.61 19.96
N TYR A 182 4.56 0.63 19.45
CA TYR A 182 3.58 0.99 18.44
C TYR A 182 3.76 0.17 17.16
N ILE A 183 5.00 0.02 16.65
CA ILE A 183 5.30 -0.79 15.47
C ILE A 183 4.82 -2.24 15.67
N ASN A 184 5.12 -2.84 16.81
CA ASN A 184 4.68 -4.21 17.11
C ASN A 184 3.16 -4.34 17.18
N ARG A 185 2.46 -3.32 17.65
CA ARG A 185 0.98 -3.30 17.74
C ARG A 185 0.32 -3.06 16.40
N VAL A 186 0.85 -2.15 15.59
CA VAL A 186 0.21 -1.61 14.39
C VAL A 186 0.77 -2.22 13.11
N ASN A 187 2.09 -2.27 12.93
CA ASN A 187 2.72 -2.81 11.73
C ASN A 187 2.95 -4.33 11.82
N ARG A 188 3.06 -4.88 13.02
CA ARG A 188 3.15 -6.32 13.31
C ARG A 188 4.22 -7.02 12.46
N PRO A 189 5.51 -6.75 12.68
CA PRO A 189 6.58 -7.47 12.00
C PRO A 189 6.42 -8.99 12.12
N CYS A 190 6.60 -9.73 11.02
CA CYS A 190 6.42 -11.19 10.98
C CYS A 190 7.63 -11.97 11.55
N GLY A 191 8.37 -11.39 12.50
CA GLY A 191 9.50 -12.04 13.17
C GLY A 191 10.17 -11.13 14.18
N GLU A 192 10.89 -11.73 15.14
CA GLU A 192 11.62 -11.02 16.20
C GLU A 192 12.90 -10.30 15.72
N TRP A 193 13.25 -10.49 14.45
CA TRP A 193 14.45 -9.90 13.81
C TRP A 193 14.28 -8.43 13.44
N TYR A 194 13.07 -7.87 13.52
CA TYR A 194 12.83 -6.48 13.14
C TYR A 194 13.35 -5.50 14.20
N ASP A 195 14.17 -4.55 13.76
CA ASP A 195 14.68 -3.47 14.58
C ASP A 195 14.54 -2.14 13.81
N VAL A 196 13.72 -1.23 14.31
CA VAL A 196 13.48 0.06 13.70
C VAL A 196 14.76 0.91 13.60
N LYS A 197 15.71 0.76 14.51
CA LYS A 197 17.00 1.48 14.46
C LYS A 197 17.82 1.02 13.26
N GLN A 198 17.88 -0.27 12.99
CA GLN A 198 18.56 -0.80 11.80
C GLN A 198 17.90 -0.34 10.51
N VAL A 199 16.57 -0.26 10.49
CA VAL A 199 15.80 0.26 9.34
C VAL A 199 16.14 1.74 9.11
N ILE A 200 16.16 2.57 10.15
CA ILE A 200 16.55 3.98 10.08
C ILE A 200 17.98 4.14 9.54
N GLU A 201 18.94 3.36 10.04
CA GLU A 201 20.31 3.36 9.50
C GLU A 201 20.35 2.90 8.03
N GLY A 202 19.49 1.96 7.63
CA GLY A 202 19.29 1.59 6.24
C GLY A 202 18.78 2.75 5.38
N MET A 203 17.84 3.54 5.89
CA MET A 203 17.30 4.72 5.22
C MET A 203 18.35 5.84 5.07
N LYS A 204 19.16 6.10 6.10
CA LYS A 204 20.25 7.07 6.05
C LYS A 204 21.26 6.77 4.94
N ARG A 205 21.54 5.49 4.67
CA ARG A 205 22.47 5.07 3.60
C ARG A 205 22.02 5.43 2.19
N PHE A 206 20.75 5.79 1.99
CA PHE A 206 20.27 6.31 0.69
C PHE A 206 20.78 7.73 0.39
N ASN A 207 21.39 8.43 1.34
CA ASN A 207 21.99 9.75 1.13
C ASN A 207 21.05 10.75 0.43
N GLY A 208 19.81 10.82 0.90
CA GLY A 208 18.77 11.69 0.32
C GLY A 208 17.95 11.06 -0.81
N HIS A 209 18.32 9.88 -1.31
CA HIS A 209 17.54 9.18 -2.34
C HIS A 209 16.44 8.30 -1.74
N ALA A 210 15.74 8.78 -0.75
CA ALA A 210 14.58 8.12 -0.16
C ALA A 210 13.40 9.08 -0.05
N ILE A 211 12.21 8.57 -0.25
CA ILE A 211 10.95 9.25 0.06
C ILE A 211 10.34 8.52 1.25
N ILE A 212 10.20 9.22 2.37
CA ILE A 212 9.57 8.62 3.56
C ILE A 212 8.05 8.65 3.39
N GLN A 213 7.42 7.50 3.54
CA GLN A 213 5.97 7.39 3.55
C GLN A 213 5.46 7.04 4.95
N THR A 214 4.54 7.84 5.48
CA THR A 214 4.03 7.69 6.85
C THR A 214 2.50 7.71 6.88
N MET A 215 1.91 6.68 7.49
CA MET A 215 0.50 6.62 7.83
C MET A 215 0.27 7.29 9.19
N PHE A 216 -0.60 8.32 9.21
CA PHE A 216 -1.16 8.86 10.44
C PHE A 216 -2.64 8.48 10.54
N MET A 217 -3.02 7.96 11.69
CA MET A 217 -4.38 7.49 11.94
C MET A 217 -4.75 7.67 13.40
N ARG A 218 -6.03 7.52 13.69
CA ARG A 218 -6.61 7.49 15.03
C ARG A 218 -7.41 6.22 15.25
N GLY A 219 -7.96 6.07 16.43
CA GLY A 219 -8.83 4.97 16.78
C GLY A 219 -8.22 3.99 17.77
N THR A 220 -8.78 2.79 17.80
CA THR A 220 -8.37 1.73 18.73
C THR A 220 -8.25 0.40 18.01
N SER A 221 -7.34 -0.46 18.47
CA SER A 221 -7.21 -1.86 18.06
C SER A 221 -7.15 -2.72 19.32
N GLY A 222 -8.04 -3.69 19.43
CA GLY A 222 -8.13 -4.52 20.63
C GLY A 222 -8.35 -3.73 21.93
N GLY A 223 -9.03 -2.58 21.87
CA GLY A 223 -9.29 -1.72 23.04
C GLY A 223 -8.14 -0.80 23.42
N VAL A 224 -7.00 -0.82 22.67
CA VAL A 224 -5.84 0.04 22.91
C VAL A 224 -5.77 1.12 21.85
N SER A 225 -5.44 2.37 22.24
CA SER A 225 -5.26 3.48 21.29
C SER A 225 -4.15 3.18 20.28
N VAL A 226 -4.43 3.52 19.02
CA VAL A 226 -3.48 3.48 17.89
C VAL A 226 -3.37 4.86 17.21
N ASP A 227 -3.73 5.92 17.95
CA ASP A 227 -3.51 7.30 17.53
C ASP A 227 -2.01 7.63 17.57
N ASN A 228 -1.42 7.91 16.41
CA ASN A 228 -0.03 8.33 16.28
C ASN A 228 0.12 9.80 15.85
N THR A 229 -0.95 10.57 16.02
CA THR A 229 -0.95 12.00 15.68
C THR A 229 -0.50 12.90 16.84
N GLY A 230 -0.31 12.35 18.04
CA GLY A 230 0.15 13.06 19.23
C GLY A 230 1.65 13.39 19.18
N GLU A 231 2.05 14.39 19.99
CA GLU A 231 3.44 14.88 20.02
C GLU A 231 4.44 13.79 20.45
N GLU A 232 4.01 12.86 21.27
CA GLU A 232 4.80 11.70 21.72
C GLU A 232 5.26 10.80 20.56
N TYR A 233 4.52 10.78 19.45
CA TYR A 233 4.89 10.07 18.22
C TYR A 233 5.47 10.98 17.16
N VAL A 234 4.83 12.14 16.92
CA VAL A 234 5.24 13.10 15.86
C VAL A 234 6.59 13.72 16.14
N GLY A 235 6.87 14.11 17.39
CA GLY A 235 8.14 14.76 17.76
C GLY A 235 9.37 13.87 17.49
N PRO A 236 9.45 12.64 18.04
CA PRO A 236 10.54 11.71 17.77
C PRO A 236 10.64 11.29 16.31
N TRP A 237 9.51 11.08 15.62
CA TRP A 237 9.47 10.77 14.20
C TRP A 237 10.06 11.91 13.36
N LEU A 238 9.64 13.16 13.58
CA LEU A 238 10.14 14.32 12.85
C LEU A 238 11.65 14.52 13.06
N LYS A 239 12.13 14.34 14.28
CA LYS A 239 13.57 14.37 14.57
C LYS A 239 14.31 13.32 13.74
N THR A 240 13.79 12.09 13.68
CA THR A 240 14.40 11.01 12.90
C THR A 240 14.34 11.28 11.40
N VAL A 241 13.23 11.82 10.88
CA VAL A 241 13.11 12.22 9.47
C VAL A 241 14.19 13.25 9.11
N LYS A 242 14.47 14.23 9.99
CA LYS A 242 15.59 15.18 9.79
C LYS A 242 16.95 14.47 9.72
N GLU A 243 17.18 13.50 10.58
CA GLU A 243 18.44 12.72 10.58
C GLU A 243 18.59 11.85 9.33
N ILE A 244 17.50 11.32 8.79
CA ILE A 244 17.50 10.56 7.53
C ILE A 244 17.77 11.49 6.34
N ALA A 245 17.34 12.76 6.41
CA ALA A 245 17.44 13.75 5.35
C ALA A 245 16.91 13.23 3.99
N PRO A 246 15.63 12.80 3.91
CA PRO A 246 15.07 12.21 2.70
C PRO A 246 14.86 13.26 1.60
N GLN A 247 14.69 12.82 0.35
CA GLN A 247 14.29 13.68 -0.77
C GLN A 247 12.96 14.40 -0.50
N SER A 248 12.02 13.70 0.09
CA SER A 248 10.71 14.25 0.48
C SER A 248 9.98 13.31 1.46
N VAL A 249 8.87 13.80 1.98
CA VAL A 249 7.97 13.03 2.84
C VAL A 249 6.57 13.00 2.24
N MET A 250 5.93 11.84 2.28
CA MET A 250 4.53 11.63 1.92
C MET A 250 3.76 11.17 3.15
N ILE A 251 2.92 12.03 3.72
CA ILE A 251 2.03 11.62 4.81
C ILE A 251 0.63 11.35 4.27
N TYR A 252 -0.05 10.40 4.87
CA TYR A 252 -1.40 10.03 4.46
C TYR A 252 -2.18 9.43 5.63
N THR A 253 -3.48 9.29 5.44
CA THR A 253 -4.37 8.63 6.40
C THR A 253 -5.16 7.53 5.72
N ILE A 254 -5.92 6.77 6.50
CA ILE A 254 -6.81 5.73 6.02
C ILE A 254 -7.76 6.30 4.96
N ASP A 255 -7.89 5.63 3.83
CA ASP A 255 -8.79 6.04 2.74
C ASP A 255 -9.89 5.01 2.47
N ARG A 256 -9.59 3.73 2.70
CA ARG A 256 -10.49 2.61 2.45
C ARG A 256 -10.74 1.80 3.71
N GLU A 257 -11.60 0.83 3.61
CA GLU A 257 -11.82 -0.13 4.70
C GLU A 257 -10.53 -0.85 5.05
N THR A 258 -10.36 -1.11 6.33
CA THR A 258 -9.19 -1.77 6.91
C THR A 258 -9.63 -3.06 7.60
N PRO A 259 -8.74 -4.07 7.73
CA PRO A 259 -9.08 -5.32 8.39
C PRO A 259 -9.39 -5.14 9.88
N ASP A 260 -8.89 -4.09 10.51
CA ASP A 260 -9.29 -3.67 11.86
C ASP A 260 -10.27 -2.48 11.74
N HIS A 261 -11.51 -2.70 12.15
CA HIS A 261 -12.60 -1.72 12.00
C HIS A 261 -12.62 -0.63 13.08
N GLY A 262 -11.73 -0.69 14.09
CA GLY A 262 -11.60 0.33 15.13
C GLY A 262 -10.79 1.55 14.69
N LEU A 263 -10.25 1.53 13.48
CA LEU A 263 -9.39 2.58 12.96
C LEU A 263 -10.18 3.76 12.40
N GLN A 264 -9.61 4.95 12.52
CA GLN A 264 -10.22 6.21 12.08
C GLN A 264 -9.20 7.05 11.32
N LYS A 265 -9.69 7.84 10.35
CA LYS A 265 -8.88 8.84 9.66
C LYS A 265 -8.32 9.87 10.64
N ALA A 266 -7.07 10.25 10.44
CA ALA A 266 -6.55 11.47 11.05
C ALA A 266 -7.27 12.70 10.44
N PRO A 267 -7.69 13.70 11.25
CA PRO A 267 -8.29 14.92 10.74
C PRO A 267 -7.34 15.67 9.78
N ARG A 268 -7.93 16.33 8.79
CA ARG A 268 -7.17 17.06 7.77
C ARG A 268 -6.26 18.12 8.37
N GLU A 269 -6.79 18.90 9.31
CA GLU A 269 -6.03 19.96 10.00
C GLU A 269 -4.83 19.42 10.77
N VAL A 270 -4.92 18.19 11.28
CA VAL A 270 -3.80 17.52 11.97
C VAL A 270 -2.71 17.12 10.97
N LEU A 271 -3.11 16.54 9.84
CA LEU A 271 -2.15 16.20 8.78
C LEU A 271 -1.53 17.46 8.17
N ASP A 272 -2.29 18.52 7.95
CA ASP A 272 -1.77 19.80 7.47
C ASP A 272 -0.73 20.37 8.44
N ASN A 273 -0.99 20.32 9.75
CA ASN A 273 -0.03 20.77 10.77
C ASN A 273 1.27 19.93 10.74
N ILE A 274 1.15 18.60 10.66
CA ILE A 274 2.33 17.73 10.59
C ILE A 274 3.13 17.99 9.30
N ARG A 275 2.44 18.13 8.15
CA ARG A 275 3.08 18.50 6.86
C ARG A 275 3.86 19.80 6.99
N ASP A 276 3.24 20.83 7.55
CA ASP A 276 3.84 22.18 7.66
C ASP A 276 5.04 22.16 8.59
N ARG A 277 5.03 21.34 9.64
CA ARG A 277 6.21 21.11 10.50
C ARG A 277 7.37 20.46 9.74
N VAL A 278 7.10 19.47 8.88
CA VAL A 278 8.13 18.84 8.02
C VAL A 278 8.71 19.87 7.05
N ILE A 279 7.85 20.70 6.42
CA ILE A 279 8.26 21.76 5.50
C ILE A 279 9.12 22.81 6.23
N ALA A 280 8.78 23.16 7.46
CA ALA A 280 9.54 24.10 8.28
C ALA A 280 10.99 23.61 8.57
N GLU A 281 11.22 22.29 8.53
CA GLU A 281 12.55 21.69 8.61
C GLU A 281 13.30 21.65 7.25
N GLY A 282 12.76 22.29 6.21
CA GLY A 282 13.37 22.35 4.88
C GLY A 282 13.16 21.09 4.03
N ILE A 283 12.28 20.16 4.43
CA ILE A 283 12.02 18.91 3.73
C ILE A 283 10.69 19.02 2.98
N PRO A 284 10.64 18.82 1.65
CA PRO A 284 9.38 18.79 0.91
C PRO A 284 8.41 17.73 1.47
N CYS A 285 7.14 18.12 1.70
CA CYS A 285 6.16 17.20 2.25
C CYS A 285 4.80 17.34 1.56
N THR A 286 4.15 16.23 1.27
CA THR A 286 2.79 16.18 0.73
C THR A 286 1.87 15.41 1.67
N ALA A 287 0.61 15.84 1.79
CA ALA A 287 -0.42 15.16 2.57
C ALA A 287 -1.53 14.64 1.65
N SER A 288 -2.02 13.41 1.93
CA SER A 288 -3.15 12.78 1.24
C SER A 288 -4.23 12.39 2.27
N TYR A 289 -5.51 12.73 1.97
CA TYR A 289 -6.64 12.64 2.89
C TYR A 289 -7.65 11.58 2.48
#